data_899a9faf2f45c3ee76a0ec9b379be5a3
#
_entry.id   899a9faf2f45c3ee76a0ec9b379be5a3
#
_cell.length_a   1.000
_cell.length_b   1.000
_cell.length_c   1.000
_cell.angle_alpha   90.00
_cell.angle_beta   90.00
_cell.angle_gamma   90.00
#
_symmetry.space_group_name_H-M   'P 1'
#
loop_
_entity.id
_entity.type
_entity.pdbx_description
1 polymer ?
#
loop_
_entity_poly.entity_id
_entity_poly.type
_entity_poly.pdbx_seq_one_letter_code
_entity_poly.pdbx_strand_id
1 'polypeptide(L)'
;METQKKKLMQLSARCGCAGKFTPDDLAKVLKHIEVKEEERDPNLLVGFDKSDDAGVYKISDDMALVQTVDFFTPVANDPYTFGQIAAANALSDVYAMGGKPLTALNLSCFSATIGADILAEILKGGADKIREAGATIAGGHTITDEEVKYGVSVTGIINPSRIITNSGAKVGDVLILTKPIGSGVLTTALKIEFITDEEFEEASKVMATLNKIGSEEMQKIGVSSCTDITGFGLIGHAYEMAAGSGVALEIDSNKIPIMNKVKDLVKEYCLPSGAYSNEKHFEKWVSFSEKIDDVTRLTFFDPQTSGGLLISVNKDRADELLKNINDRSEIKAEIIGRVVELNENNKPINII
;
A
#
# COMPACT_ATOMS: atom_id res chain seq x y z
N MET A 1 -13.70 25.59 31.98
CA MET A 1 -13.19 25.52 30.63
C MET A 1 -13.12 24.06 30.29
N GLU A 2 -14.05 23.55 29.46
CA GLU A 2 -13.94 22.21 28.89
C GLU A 2 -12.68 22.18 28.03
N THR A 3 -11.72 21.36 28.41
CA THR A 3 -10.54 21.06 27.58
C THR A 3 -11.06 20.31 26.35
N GLN A 4 -11.13 21.02 25.23
CA GLN A 4 -11.50 20.42 23.95
C GLN A 4 -10.59 19.20 23.73
N LYS A 5 -11.15 17.98 23.74
CA LYS A 5 -10.40 16.76 23.49
C LYS A 5 -9.80 16.87 22.09
N LYS A 6 -8.46 16.87 22.01
CA LYS A 6 -7.77 16.87 20.70
C LYS A 6 -8.21 15.65 19.91
N LYS A 7 -8.48 15.83 18.63
CA LYS A 7 -8.74 14.73 17.70
C LYS A 7 -7.51 13.82 17.57
N LEU A 8 -7.68 12.54 17.32
CA LEU A 8 -6.60 11.56 17.31
C LEU A 8 -5.48 11.96 16.34
N MET A 9 -5.82 12.43 15.15
CA MET A 9 -4.85 12.87 14.14
C MET A 9 -4.03 14.10 14.55
N GLN A 10 -4.53 14.93 15.45
CA GLN A 10 -3.81 16.10 15.97
C GLN A 10 -2.73 15.74 17.00
N LEU A 11 -2.63 14.48 17.39
CA LEU A 11 -1.65 13.96 18.34
C LEU A 11 -0.34 13.51 17.67
N SER A 12 -0.21 13.67 16.37
CA SER A 12 1.01 13.34 15.63
C SER A 12 1.40 14.42 14.62
N ALA A 13 2.70 14.57 14.36
CA ALA A 13 3.22 15.54 13.39
C ALA A 13 2.92 15.15 11.94
N ARG A 14 3.00 13.85 11.62
CA ARG A 14 2.76 13.29 10.29
C ARG A 14 1.62 12.28 10.33
N CYS A 15 1.06 11.92 9.15
CA CYS A 15 -0.02 10.94 9.04
C CYS A 15 0.39 9.77 8.14
N GLY A 16 0.05 8.56 8.57
CA GLY A 16 0.10 7.35 7.77
C GLY A 16 1.43 7.10 7.07
N CYS A 17 1.37 6.46 5.92
CA CYS A 17 2.54 6.10 5.11
C CYS A 17 3.34 7.31 4.58
N ALA A 18 2.78 8.52 4.56
CA ALA A 18 3.52 9.75 4.25
C ALA A 18 4.65 10.07 5.26
N GLY A 19 4.71 9.37 6.39
CA GLY A 19 5.77 9.47 7.39
C GLY A 19 6.97 8.56 7.15
N LYS A 20 6.94 7.67 6.14
CA LYS A 20 8.05 6.77 5.80
C LYS A 20 9.30 7.56 5.35
N PHE A 21 10.49 6.96 5.48
CA PHE A 21 11.72 7.51 4.91
C PHE A 21 11.60 7.66 3.39
N THR A 22 12.32 8.65 2.83
CA THR A 22 12.43 8.72 1.37
C THR A 22 13.17 7.50 0.82
N PRO A 23 12.90 7.07 -0.43
CA PRO A 23 13.60 5.93 -1.04
C PRO A 23 15.13 6.09 -0.99
N ASP A 24 15.64 7.30 -1.25
CA ASP A 24 17.07 7.60 -1.24
C ASP A 24 17.69 7.45 0.16
N ASP A 25 16.99 7.88 1.21
CA ASP A 25 17.49 7.79 2.58
C ASP A 25 17.42 6.35 3.10
N LEU A 26 16.35 5.64 2.77
CA LEU A 26 16.22 4.22 3.12
C LEU A 26 17.32 3.38 2.44
N ALA A 27 17.57 3.60 1.14
CA ALA A 27 18.63 2.91 0.41
C ALA A 27 20.02 3.13 1.01
N LYS A 28 20.33 4.35 1.50
CA LYS A 28 21.61 4.63 2.20
C LYS A 28 21.75 3.81 3.47
N VAL A 29 20.67 3.63 4.24
CA VAL A 29 20.69 2.86 5.50
C VAL A 29 20.80 1.37 5.22
N LEU A 30 20.03 0.85 4.26
CA LEU A 30 20.01 -0.57 3.93
C LEU A 30 21.35 -1.10 3.39
N LYS A 31 22.15 -0.26 2.72
CA LYS A 31 23.52 -0.61 2.30
C LYS A 31 24.41 -1.11 3.43
N HIS A 32 24.14 -0.72 4.67
CA HIS A 32 24.93 -1.17 5.83
C HIS A 32 24.56 -2.58 6.32
N ILE A 33 23.46 -3.14 5.84
CA ILE A 33 22.99 -4.48 6.19
C ILE A 33 22.88 -5.40 4.96
N GLU A 34 23.43 -4.98 3.81
CA GLU A 34 23.54 -5.84 2.64
C GLU A 34 24.37 -7.08 2.97
N VAL A 35 23.82 -8.24 2.67
CA VAL A 35 24.48 -9.54 2.83
C VAL A 35 25.08 -9.93 1.48
N LYS A 36 26.34 -10.35 1.48
CA LYS A 36 26.98 -10.85 0.27
C LYS A 36 26.25 -12.11 -0.22
N GLU A 37 26.21 -12.31 -1.53
CA GLU A 37 25.47 -13.42 -2.14
C GLU A 37 25.91 -14.79 -1.62
N GLU A 38 27.20 -14.96 -1.33
CA GLU A 38 27.79 -16.17 -0.75
C GLU A 38 27.42 -16.42 0.73
N GLU A 39 26.94 -15.40 1.44
CA GLU A 39 26.51 -15.46 2.85
C GLU A 39 24.99 -15.53 2.98
N ARG A 40 24.25 -15.46 1.86
CA ARG A 40 22.80 -15.43 1.83
C ARG A 40 22.23 -16.82 2.20
N ASP A 41 21.26 -16.85 3.13
CA ASP A 41 20.53 -18.08 3.44
C ASP A 41 19.72 -18.53 2.20
N PRO A 42 19.96 -19.75 1.67
CA PRO A 42 19.26 -20.25 0.50
C PRO A 42 17.74 -20.44 0.71
N ASN A 43 17.28 -20.46 1.95
CA ASN A 43 15.86 -20.51 2.27
C ASN A 43 15.19 -19.12 2.25
N LEU A 44 15.94 -18.02 2.22
CA LEU A 44 15.39 -16.69 2.00
C LEU A 44 15.10 -16.51 0.50
N LEU A 45 13.86 -16.81 0.10
CA LEU A 45 13.43 -16.76 -1.31
C LEU A 45 13.23 -15.34 -1.82
N VAL A 46 12.71 -14.46 -0.95
CA VAL A 46 12.51 -13.03 -1.21
C VAL A 46 13.01 -12.26 0.01
N GLY A 47 13.91 -11.31 -0.21
CA GLY A 47 14.49 -10.44 0.81
C GLY A 47 14.27 -8.96 0.47
N PHE A 48 14.80 -8.07 1.30
CA PHE A 48 14.65 -6.61 1.16
C PHE A 48 15.43 -6.01 -0.04
N ASP A 49 16.28 -6.77 -0.69
CA ASP A 49 17.18 -6.33 -1.77
C ASP A 49 16.46 -6.01 -3.09
N LYS A 50 15.24 -6.51 -3.28
CA LYS A 50 14.44 -6.30 -4.48
C LYS A 50 13.23 -5.39 -4.27
N SER A 51 13.10 -4.79 -3.08
CA SER A 51 11.96 -3.93 -2.72
C SER A 51 10.59 -4.63 -2.91
N ASP A 52 10.52 -5.94 -2.70
CA ASP A 52 9.25 -6.67 -2.66
C ASP A 52 8.47 -6.32 -1.38
N ASP A 53 7.15 -6.54 -1.42
CA ASP A 53 6.23 -6.10 -0.36
C ASP A 53 6.47 -6.83 0.97
N ALA A 54 6.90 -8.12 0.94
CA ALA A 54 7.23 -8.89 2.14
C ALA A 54 8.42 -9.82 1.95
N GLY A 55 9.09 -10.16 3.05
CA GLY A 55 10.10 -11.22 3.08
C GLY A 55 9.47 -12.60 2.98
N VAL A 56 10.08 -13.52 2.20
CA VAL A 56 9.59 -14.90 2.07
C VAL A 56 10.70 -15.88 2.42
N TYR A 57 10.45 -16.73 3.45
CA TYR A 57 11.39 -17.70 3.95
C TYR A 57 10.86 -19.12 3.81
N LYS A 58 11.57 -19.99 3.11
CA LYS A 58 11.20 -21.40 2.86
C LYS A 58 11.35 -22.23 4.12
N ILE A 59 10.29 -22.97 4.49
CA ILE A 59 10.28 -23.92 5.60
C ILE A 59 10.37 -25.37 5.09
N SER A 60 9.67 -25.65 3.99
CA SER A 60 9.67 -26.96 3.31
C SER A 60 9.49 -26.76 1.81
N ASP A 61 9.45 -27.83 1.04
CA ASP A 61 9.25 -27.73 -0.41
C ASP A 61 7.87 -27.22 -0.82
N ASP A 62 6.88 -27.34 0.06
CA ASP A 62 5.50 -26.94 -0.15
C ASP A 62 5.05 -25.76 0.71
N MET A 63 5.91 -25.23 1.61
CA MET A 63 5.57 -24.16 2.54
C MET A 63 6.68 -23.13 2.70
N ALA A 64 6.33 -21.88 2.59
CA ALA A 64 7.15 -20.74 2.99
C ALA A 64 6.36 -19.79 3.89
N LEU A 65 7.06 -19.08 4.77
CA LEU A 65 6.51 -17.98 5.54
C LEU A 65 6.59 -16.69 4.71
N VAL A 66 5.55 -15.88 4.78
CA VAL A 66 5.52 -14.50 4.29
C VAL A 66 5.49 -13.60 5.51
N GLN A 67 6.47 -12.71 5.67
CA GLN A 67 6.63 -11.90 6.87
C GLN A 67 6.76 -10.44 6.53
N THR A 68 5.94 -9.62 7.20
CA THR A 68 5.96 -8.17 7.09
C THR A 68 5.68 -7.49 8.40
N VAL A 69 5.97 -6.18 8.45
CA VAL A 69 5.61 -5.30 9.57
C VAL A 69 5.35 -3.89 9.05
N ASP A 70 4.15 -3.39 9.35
CA ASP A 70 3.82 -1.99 9.08
C ASP A 70 3.13 -1.36 10.29
N PHE A 71 3.54 -0.14 10.64
CA PHE A 71 2.92 0.67 11.68
C PHE A 71 3.11 2.14 11.36
N PHE A 72 2.14 2.96 11.74
CA PHE A 72 2.16 4.38 11.43
C PHE A 72 1.29 5.19 12.40
N THR A 73 1.36 6.50 12.27
CA THR A 73 0.58 7.47 13.03
C THR A 73 -0.86 7.55 12.50
N PRO A 74 -1.84 8.04 13.30
CA PRO A 74 -3.25 8.06 12.92
C PRO A 74 -3.54 8.70 11.56
N VAL A 75 -4.43 8.05 10.81
CA VAL A 75 -4.95 8.49 9.49
C VAL A 75 -6.46 8.74 9.53
N ALA A 76 -7.09 8.48 10.65
CA ALA A 76 -8.50 8.77 10.92
C ALA A 76 -8.66 9.30 12.35
N ASN A 77 -9.69 10.11 12.59
CA ASN A 77 -9.99 10.63 13.92
C ASN A 77 -10.66 9.58 14.83
N ASP A 78 -11.44 8.67 14.24
CA ASP A 78 -12.05 7.55 14.96
C ASP A 78 -11.01 6.48 15.25
N PRO A 79 -10.75 6.15 16.55
CA PRO A 79 -9.73 5.17 16.94
C PRO A 79 -9.97 3.77 16.39
N TYR A 80 -11.23 3.33 16.35
CA TYR A 80 -11.58 2.01 15.83
C TYR A 80 -11.28 1.91 14.33
N THR A 81 -11.68 2.91 13.55
CA THR A 81 -11.40 3.01 12.11
C THR A 81 -9.89 3.07 11.83
N PHE A 82 -9.13 3.84 12.63
CA PHE A 82 -7.67 3.85 12.51
C PHE A 82 -7.07 2.46 12.73
N GLY A 83 -7.53 1.74 13.75
CA GLY A 83 -7.12 0.36 14.01
C GLY A 83 -7.39 -0.58 12.83
N GLN A 84 -8.57 -0.46 12.22
CA GLN A 84 -8.93 -1.24 11.02
C GLN A 84 -8.00 -0.94 9.84
N ILE A 85 -7.75 0.34 9.55
CA ILE A 85 -6.89 0.76 8.44
C ILE A 85 -5.46 0.27 8.64
N ALA A 86 -4.92 0.42 9.85
CA ALA A 86 -3.55 0.00 10.14
C ALA A 86 -3.36 -1.52 9.99
N ALA A 87 -4.31 -2.32 10.43
CA ALA A 87 -4.28 -3.77 10.24
C ALA A 87 -4.46 -4.16 8.76
N ALA A 88 -5.39 -3.49 8.03
CA ALA A 88 -5.61 -3.74 6.61
C ALA A 88 -4.34 -3.45 5.77
N ASN A 89 -3.63 -2.36 6.11
CA ASN A 89 -2.39 -1.98 5.45
C ASN A 89 -1.29 -3.04 5.64
N ALA A 90 -1.02 -3.48 6.87
CA ALA A 90 0.02 -4.48 7.12
C ALA A 90 -0.33 -5.88 6.57
N LEU A 91 -1.62 -6.24 6.52
CA LEU A 91 -2.08 -7.47 5.89
C LEU A 91 -1.91 -7.45 4.36
N SER A 92 -1.85 -6.26 3.76
CA SER A 92 -1.80 -6.07 2.32
C SER A 92 -0.54 -6.63 1.68
N ASP A 93 0.62 -6.48 2.32
CA ASP A 93 1.88 -7.03 1.83
C ASP A 93 1.82 -8.56 1.65
N VAL A 94 1.19 -9.26 2.61
CA VAL A 94 0.98 -10.70 2.50
C VAL A 94 0.07 -11.03 1.32
N TYR A 95 -0.97 -10.23 1.09
CA TYR A 95 -1.88 -10.40 -0.05
C TYR A 95 -1.21 -10.09 -1.38
N ALA A 96 -0.37 -9.05 -1.45
CA ALA A 96 0.39 -8.71 -2.66
C ALA A 96 1.30 -9.85 -3.12
N MET A 97 1.96 -10.52 -2.15
CA MET A 97 2.77 -11.72 -2.41
C MET A 97 1.94 -12.98 -2.76
N GLY A 98 0.60 -12.88 -2.74
CA GLY A 98 -0.31 -14.03 -2.94
C GLY A 98 -0.41 -14.95 -1.75
N GLY A 99 0.10 -14.56 -0.59
CA GLY A 99 0.09 -15.33 0.64
C GLY A 99 -1.26 -15.29 1.38
N LYS A 100 -1.42 -16.20 2.33
CA LYS A 100 -2.56 -16.24 3.24
C LYS A 100 -2.08 -15.83 4.64
N PRO A 101 -2.59 -14.72 5.21
CA PRO A 101 -2.29 -14.35 6.60
C PRO A 101 -2.65 -15.46 7.59
N LEU A 102 -1.78 -15.72 8.56
CA LEU A 102 -1.93 -16.76 9.57
C LEU A 102 -2.00 -16.17 10.97
N THR A 103 -1.01 -15.39 11.35
CA THR A 103 -0.93 -14.73 12.66
C THR A 103 -0.53 -13.28 12.54
N ALA A 104 -0.93 -12.47 13.54
CA ALA A 104 -0.51 -11.09 13.67
C ALA A 104 -0.08 -10.77 15.11
N LEU A 105 0.95 -9.93 15.25
CA LEU A 105 1.41 -9.34 16.50
C LEU A 105 1.12 -7.83 16.49
N ASN A 106 0.39 -7.34 17.49
CA ASN A 106 0.13 -5.90 17.60
C ASN A 106 1.42 -5.14 17.99
N LEU A 107 1.66 -4.01 17.34
CA LEU A 107 2.70 -3.05 17.67
C LEU A 107 2.03 -1.72 18.01
N SER A 108 2.23 -1.22 19.24
CA SER A 108 1.57 -0.02 19.71
C SER A 108 2.54 0.89 20.46
N CYS A 109 2.66 2.12 19.99
CA CYS A 109 3.29 3.22 20.70
C CYS A 109 2.17 4.14 21.19
N PHE A 110 2.10 4.41 22.49
CA PHE A 110 0.95 5.11 23.04
C PHE A 110 1.35 6.11 24.12
N SER A 111 0.76 7.31 24.06
CA SER A 111 1.04 8.34 25.06
C SER A 111 0.27 8.07 26.36
N ALA A 112 0.96 8.12 27.48
CA ALA A 112 0.35 7.99 28.81
C ALA A 112 -0.71 9.08 29.12
N THR A 113 -0.73 10.17 28.34
CA THR A 113 -1.69 11.28 28.49
C THR A 113 -3.02 11.02 27.79
N ILE A 114 -3.09 9.98 26.96
CA ILE A 114 -4.29 9.58 26.21
C ILE A 114 -4.94 8.42 26.96
N GLY A 115 -6.25 8.46 27.15
CA GLY A 115 -6.99 7.44 27.90
C GLY A 115 -6.82 6.04 27.30
N ALA A 116 -6.75 5.02 28.15
CA ALA A 116 -6.61 3.62 27.76
C ALA A 116 -7.80 3.12 26.90
N ASP A 117 -8.95 3.77 27.00
CA ASP A 117 -10.14 3.55 26.17
C ASP A 117 -9.87 3.80 24.68
N ILE A 118 -9.09 4.82 24.33
CA ILE A 118 -8.70 5.10 22.95
C ILE A 118 -7.83 3.97 22.39
N LEU A 119 -6.82 3.52 23.16
CA LEU A 119 -6.00 2.37 22.76
C LEU A 119 -6.84 1.11 22.60
N ALA A 120 -7.81 0.88 23.50
CA ALA A 120 -8.70 -0.27 23.43
C ALA A 120 -9.52 -0.30 22.14
N GLU A 121 -10.06 0.84 21.70
CA GLU A 121 -10.80 0.94 20.43
C GLU A 121 -9.87 0.75 19.21
N ILE A 122 -8.63 1.27 19.23
CA ILE A 122 -7.65 1.02 18.17
C ILE A 122 -7.36 -0.50 18.05
N LEU A 123 -7.04 -1.15 19.18
CA LEU A 123 -6.75 -2.58 19.20
C LEU A 123 -7.96 -3.42 18.78
N LYS A 124 -9.17 -3.02 19.13
CA LYS A 124 -10.41 -3.67 18.73
C LYS A 124 -10.63 -3.58 17.22
N GLY A 125 -10.46 -2.39 16.63
CA GLY A 125 -10.54 -2.20 15.17
C GLY A 125 -9.54 -3.09 14.42
N GLY A 126 -8.29 -3.11 14.86
CA GLY A 126 -7.26 -3.99 14.32
C GLY A 126 -7.60 -5.48 14.46
N ALA A 127 -8.10 -5.87 15.65
CA ALA A 127 -8.49 -7.25 15.93
C ALA A 127 -9.63 -7.73 15.02
N ASP A 128 -10.62 -6.88 14.77
CA ASP A 128 -11.75 -7.25 13.90
C ASP A 128 -11.28 -7.42 12.46
N LYS A 129 -10.36 -6.58 11.98
CA LYS A 129 -9.79 -6.66 10.65
C LYS A 129 -8.90 -7.91 10.47
N ILE A 130 -8.09 -8.26 11.48
CA ILE A 130 -7.28 -9.48 11.50
C ILE A 130 -8.18 -10.72 11.43
N ARG A 131 -9.29 -10.75 12.17
CA ARG A 131 -10.28 -11.85 12.10
C ARG A 131 -10.97 -11.94 10.74
N GLU A 132 -11.34 -10.79 10.12
CA GLU A 132 -11.88 -10.72 8.76
C GLU A 132 -10.91 -11.32 7.74
N ALA A 133 -9.61 -11.10 7.92
CA ALA A 133 -8.57 -11.73 7.11
C ALA A 133 -8.51 -13.26 7.29
N GLY A 134 -9.07 -13.79 8.38
CA GLY A 134 -8.98 -15.20 8.77
C GLY A 134 -7.69 -15.52 9.54
N ALA A 135 -7.02 -14.49 10.06
CA ALA A 135 -5.80 -14.62 10.85
C ALA A 135 -6.09 -14.55 12.37
N THR A 136 -5.13 -14.95 13.17
CA THR A 136 -5.21 -14.97 14.63
C THR A 136 -4.22 -13.98 15.24
N ILE A 137 -4.65 -13.21 16.24
CA ILE A 137 -3.75 -12.38 17.05
C ILE A 137 -2.96 -13.29 17.99
N ALA A 138 -1.64 -13.31 17.84
CA ALA A 138 -0.74 -14.14 18.63
C ALA A 138 -0.09 -13.38 19.81
N GLY A 139 -0.37 -12.08 19.95
CA GLY A 139 0.20 -11.23 20.99
C GLY A 139 0.55 -9.84 20.47
N GLY A 140 1.60 -9.26 21.01
CA GLY A 140 2.07 -7.95 20.58
C GLY A 140 2.98 -7.29 21.60
N HIS A 141 3.34 -6.02 21.33
CA HIS A 141 4.17 -5.21 22.21
C HIS A 141 3.64 -3.77 22.27
N THR A 142 3.74 -3.18 23.45
CA THR A 142 3.30 -1.79 23.70
C THR A 142 4.40 -1.03 24.40
N ILE A 143 4.73 0.16 23.89
CA ILE A 143 5.67 1.08 24.54
C ILE A 143 5.03 2.46 24.75
N THR A 144 5.54 3.21 25.72
CA THR A 144 5.16 4.61 25.91
C THR A 144 5.94 5.49 24.91
N ASP A 145 5.24 6.36 24.19
CA ASP A 145 5.80 7.32 23.24
C ASP A 145 5.00 8.63 23.31
N GLU A 146 5.55 9.71 22.80
CA GLU A 146 4.83 11.00 22.69
C GLU A 146 3.73 10.94 21.63
N GLU A 147 3.97 10.22 20.53
CA GLU A 147 3.03 10.04 19.42
C GLU A 147 2.34 8.67 19.48
N VAL A 148 1.05 8.65 19.12
CA VAL A 148 0.34 7.40 18.89
C VAL A 148 0.82 6.79 17.59
N LYS A 149 1.23 5.53 17.63
CA LYS A 149 1.53 4.70 16.47
C LYS A 149 0.92 3.32 16.68
N TYR A 150 0.30 2.79 15.67
CA TYR A 150 -0.25 1.43 15.70
C TYR A 150 -0.05 0.74 14.37
N GLY A 151 0.14 -0.54 14.43
CA GLY A 151 0.20 -1.45 13.31
C GLY A 151 0.41 -2.88 13.78
N VAL A 152 0.74 -3.75 12.84
CA VAL A 152 0.93 -5.17 13.14
C VAL A 152 2.11 -5.74 12.37
N SER A 153 2.78 -6.72 12.99
CA SER A 153 3.65 -7.65 12.26
C SER A 153 2.82 -8.85 11.87
N VAL A 154 2.81 -9.18 10.58
CA VAL A 154 2.00 -10.27 10.03
C VAL A 154 2.91 -11.40 9.56
N THR A 155 2.54 -12.62 9.95
CA THR A 155 3.08 -13.85 9.37
C THR A 155 1.99 -14.53 8.56
N GLY A 156 2.25 -14.72 7.27
CA GLY A 156 1.43 -15.49 6.34
C GLY A 156 2.16 -16.74 5.90
N ILE A 157 1.46 -17.57 5.12
CA ILE A 157 2.00 -18.78 4.48
C ILE A 157 1.68 -18.79 3.00
N ILE A 158 2.59 -19.38 2.23
CA ILE A 158 2.44 -19.59 0.79
C ILE A 158 3.17 -20.84 0.35
N ASN A 159 2.72 -21.46 -0.74
CA ASN A 159 3.52 -22.47 -1.42
C ASN A 159 4.65 -21.76 -2.20
N PRO A 160 5.93 -22.16 -2.06
CA PRO A 160 7.05 -21.52 -2.75
C PRO A 160 6.88 -21.38 -4.27
N SER A 161 6.20 -22.33 -4.92
CA SER A 161 5.94 -22.28 -6.36
C SER A 161 4.85 -21.29 -6.78
N ARG A 162 4.18 -20.63 -5.83
CA ARG A 162 3.06 -19.75 -6.04
C ARG A 162 3.31 -18.31 -5.54
N ILE A 163 4.55 -18.01 -5.17
CA ILE A 163 4.94 -16.67 -4.76
C ILE A 163 4.75 -15.71 -5.95
N ILE A 164 4.09 -14.59 -5.68
CA ILE A 164 3.97 -13.46 -6.60
C ILE A 164 4.89 -12.38 -6.07
N THR A 165 5.70 -11.78 -6.93
CA THR A 165 6.61 -10.69 -6.62
C THR A 165 6.19 -9.42 -7.35
N ASN A 166 6.74 -8.29 -6.96
CA ASN A 166 6.58 -7.03 -7.68
C ASN A 166 7.29 -7.03 -9.04
N SER A 167 8.20 -7.98 -9.28
CA SER A 167 8.93 -8.19 -10.53
C SER A 167 8.40 -9.42 -11.28
N GLY A 168 8.45 -9.39 -12.62
CA GLY A 168 7.97 -10.49 -13.46
C GLY A 168 6.85 -10.10 -14.42
N ALA A 169 6.47 -8.83 -14.49
CA ALA A 169 5.56 -8.29 -15.49
C ALA A 169 6.11 -8.53 -16.91
N LYS A 170 5.25 -8.90 -17.85
CA LYS A 170 5.63 -9.30 -19.20
C LYS A 170 5.04 -8.36 -20.24
N VAL A 171 5.81 -8.06 -21.30
CA VAL A 171 5.30 -7.29 -22.44
C VAL A 171 4.02 -7.93 -22.97
N GLY A 172 2.98 -7.12 -23.13
CA GLY A 172 1.64 -7.55 -23.53
C GLY A 172 0.67 -7.84 -22.38
N ASP A 173 1.15 -7.85 -21.13
CA ASP A 173 0.28 -7.92 -19.94
C ASP A 173 -0.58 -6.65 -19.82
N VAL A 174 -1.69 -6.80 -19.12
CA VAL A 174 -2.63 -5.73 -18.76
C VAL A 174 -2.44 -5.38 -17.27
N LEU A 175 -2.57 -4.10 -16.93
CA LEU A 175 -2.47 -3.59 -15.57
C LEU A 175 -3.85 -3.37 -14.97
N ILE A 176 -4.11 -3.98 -13.82
CA ILE A 176 -5.36 -3.81 -13.06
C ILE A 176 -5.03 -3.15 -11.72
N LEU A 177 -5.78 -2.09 -11.37
CA LEU A 177 -5.73 -1.43 -10.06
C LEU A 177 -7.01 -1.75 -9.28
N THR A 178 -6.88 -2.27 -8.05
CA THR A 178 -8.04 -2.83 -7.31
C THR A 178 -8.73 -1.86 -6.37
N LYS A 179 -8.15 -0.67 -6.12
CA LYS A 179 -8.78 0.40 -5.33
C LYS A 179 -8.46 1.76 -5.96
N PRO A 180 -9.33 2.77 -5.76
CA PRO A 180 -9.03 4.14 -6.17
C PRO A 180 -7.90 4.74 -5.34
N ILE A 181 -7.20 5.73 -5.91
CA ILE A 181 -6.14 6.51 -5.25
C ILE A 181 -6.66 7.84 -4.70
N GLY A 182 -5.88 8.47 -3.81
CA GLY A 182 -6.18 9.77 -3.23
C GLY A 182 -6.28 9.77 -1.71
N SER A 183 -5.95 8.66 -1.05
CA SER A 183 -6.05 8.53 0.42
C SER A 183 -5.15 9.51 1.17
N GLY A 184 -3.96 9.84 0.66
CA GLY A 184 -3.05 10.78 1.29
C GLY A 184 -3.56 12.22 1.24
N VAL A 185 -4.15 12.63 0.11
CA VAL A 185 -4.81 13.93 -0.06
C VAL A 185 -5.96 14.07 0.94
N LEU A 186 -6.87 13.08 0.99
CA LEU A 186 -8.03 13.09 1.88
C LEU A 186 -7.63 13.06 3.36
N THR A 187 -6.62 12.24 3.72
CA THR A 187 -6.07 12.21 5.09
C THR A 187 -5.46 13.56 5.48
N THR A 188 -4.75 14.21 4.54
CA THR A 188 -4.18 15.55 4.77
C THR A 188 -5.28 16.59 4.98
N ALA A 189 -6.31 16.60 4.13
CA ALA A 189 -7.44 17.51 4.24
C ALA A 189 -8.21 17.31 5.56
N LEU A 190 -8.41 16.06 6.00
CA LEU A 190 -9.02 15.76 7.30
C LEU A 190 -8.16 16.27 8.46
N LYS A 191 -6.84 16.07 8.39
CA LYS A 191 -5.92 16.49 9.46
C LYS A 191 -5.92 17.99 9.69
N ILE A 192 -5.98 18.79 8.62
CA ILE A 192 -6.03 20.26 8.68
C ILE A 192 -7.46 20.78 8.85
N GLU A 193 -8.44 19.89 9.06
CA GLU A 193 -9.86 20.20 9.24
C GLU A 193 -10.49 20.93 8.04
N PHE A 194 -9.97 20.69 6.83
CA PHE A 194 -10.52 21.21 5.58
C PHE A 194 -11.74 20.41 5.12
N ILE A 195 -11.83 19.13 5.51
CA ILE A 195 -13.00 18.27 5.34
C ILE A 195 -13.44 17.71 6.71
N THR A 196 -14.69 17.28 6.80
CA THR A 196 -15.28 16.65 7.99
C THR A 196 -15.01 15.15 8.02
N ASP A 197 -15.21 14.51 9.19
CA ASP A 197 -15.16 13.06 9.33
C ASP A 197 -16.21 12.37 8.44
N GLU A 198 -17.39 12.98 8.23
CA GLU A 198 -18.43 12.50 7.33
C GLU A 198 -17.98 12.48 5.86
N GLU A 199 -17.29 13.55 5.42
CA GLU A 199 -16.73 13.65 4.07
C GLU A 199 -15.56 12.68 3.83
N PHE A 200 -14.93 12.19 4.91
CA PHE A 200 -13.84 11.24 4.89
C PHE A 200 -14.30 9.77 4.93
N GLU A 201 -15.59 9.49 5.16
CA GLU A 201 -16.12 8.14 5.37
C GLU A 201 -15.82 7.19 4.18
N GLU A 202 -15.97 7.68 2.94
CA GLU A 202 -15.65 6.89 1.74
C GLU A 202 -14.17 6.47 1.73
N ALA A 203 -13.26 7.39 2.01
CA ALA A 203 -11.83 7.10 2.04
C ALA A 203 -11.47 6.11 3.14
N SER A 204 -12.05 6.26 4.33
CA SER A 204 -11.83 5.35 5.45
C SER A 204 -12.30 3.93 5.12
N LYS A 205 -13.45 3.79 4.45
CA LYS A 205 -13.98 2.50 3.98
C LYS A 205 -13.05 1.85 2.95
N VAL A 206 -12.55 2.63 1.98
CA VAL A 206 -11.59 2.15 0.98
C VAL A 206 -10.31 1.65 1.64
N MET A 207 -9.73 2.44 2.55
CA MET A 207 -8.50 2.07 3.27
C MET A 207 -8.71 0.86 4.20
N ALA A 208 -9.85 0.74 4.87
CA ALA A 208 -10.15 -0.40 5.74
C ALA A 208 -10.50 -1.69 4.98
N THR A 209 -10.73 -1.63 3.67
CA THR A 209 -11.03 -2.82 2.86
C THR A 209 -9.77 -3.64 2.62
N LEU A 210 -9.83 -4.95 2.90
CA LEU A 210 -8.72 -5.89 2.66
C LEU A 210 -8.47 -6.13 1.17
N ASN A 211 -7.21 -6.27 0.78
CA ASN A 211 -6.82 -6.72 -0.55
C ASN A 211 -7.00 -8.24 -0.77
N LYS A 212 -7.68 -8.91 0.15
CA LYS A 212 -7.93 -10.37 0.18
C LYS A 212 -8.56 -10.89 -1.10
N ILE A 213 -9.62 -10.23 -1.59
CA ILE A 213 -10.34 -10.69 -2.80
C ILE A 213 -9.43 -10.65 -4.02
N GLY A 214 -8.69 -9.54 -4.21
CA GLY A 214 -7.70 -9.43 -5.29
C GLY A 214 -6.66 -10.55 -5.21
N SER A 215 -6.09 -10.76 -4.03
CA SER A 215 -5.10 -11.83 -3.79
C SER A 215 -5.63 -13.23 -4.10
N GLU A 216 -6.83 -13.56 -3.63
CA GLU A 216 -7.45 -14.86 -3.87
C GLU A 216 -7.73 -15.10 -5.38
N GLU A 217 -8.20 -14.08 -6.10
CA GLU A 217 -8.50 -14.22 -7.52
C GLU A 217 -7.24 -14.26 -8.38
N MET A 218 -6.21 -13.44 -8.09
CA MET A 218 -4.94 -13.54 -8.83
C MET A 218 -4.23 -14.87 -8.59
N GLN A 219 -4.37 -15.49 -7.41
CA GLN A 219 -3.86 -16.84 -7.14
C GLN A 219 -4.60 -17.93 -7.95
N LYS A 220 -5.90 -17.78 -8.21
CA LYS A 220 -6.67 -18.72 -9.03
C LYS A 220 -6.34 -18.60 -10.53
N ILE A 221 -6.27 -17.37 -10.99
CA ILE A 221 -6.03 -17.02 -12.40
C ILE A 221 -4.58 -17.28 -12.80
N GLY A 222 -3.64 -16.95 -11.92
CA GLY A 222 -2.22 -16.85 -12.22
C GLY A 222 -1.89 -15.51 -12.89
N VAL A 223 -1.03 -14.73 -12.24
CA VAL A 223 -0.62 -13.40 -12.70
C VAL A 223 0.90 -13.35 -12.85
N SER A 224 1.40 -12.37 -13.58
CA SER A 224 2.83 -12.22 -13.83
C SER A 224 3.54 -11.51 -12.67
N SER A 225 2.89 -10.50 -12.06
CA SER A 225 3.47 -9.66 -11.02
C SER A 225 2.36 -8.94 -10.25
N CYS A 226 2.63 -8.56 -9.01
CA CYS A 226 1.75 -7.76 -8.18
C CYS A 226 2.55 -6.96 -7.16
N THR A 227 2.05 -5.79 -6.79
CA THR A 227 2.46 -5.01 -5.61
C THR A 227 1.24 -4.27 -5.07
N ASP A 228 1.26 -3.84 -3.82
CA ASP A 228 0.25 -2.93 -3.32
C ASP A 228 0.71 -1.46 -3.43
N ILE A 229 -0.25 -0.54 -3.53
CA ILE A 229 0.06 0.88 -3.68
C ILE A 229 0.03 1.54 -2.30
N THR A 230 1.21 1.91 -1.79
CA THR A 230 1.36 2.55 -0.49
C THR A 230 2.15 3.86 -0.57
N GLY A 231 3.18 4.03 0.24
CA GLY A 231 3.85 5.31 0.50
C GLY A 231 4.51 6.00 -0.69
N PHE A 232 4.90 5.27 -1.73
CA PHE A 232 5.50 5.86 -2.93
C PHE A 232 4.47 6.29 -3.98
N GLY A 233 3.17 6.09 -3.71
CA GLY A 233 2.10 6.40 -4.63
C GLY A 233 2.05 5.48 -5.85
N LEU A 234 1.09 5.71 -6.73
CA LEU A 234 0.93 4.88 -7.93
C LEU A 234 2.21 4.86 -8.80
N ILE A 235 2.81 6.03 -9.04
CA ILE A 235 4.01 6.14 -9.88
C ILE A 235 5.19 5.39 -9.29
N GLY A 236 5.43 5.50 -7.97
CA GLY A 236 6.58 4.85 -7.33
C GLY A 236 6.50 3.33 -7.39
N HIS A 237 5.36 2.74 -7.00
CA HIS A 237 5.19 1.30 -7.03
C HIS A 237 5.09 0.74 -8.46
N ALA A 238 4.49 1.49 -9.39
CA ALA A 238 4.55 1.15 -10.82
C ALA A 238 5.99 1.14 -11.34
N TYR A 239 6.82 2.11 -10.90
CA TYR A 239 8.23 2.13 -11.27
C TYR A 239 9.00 0.92 -10.71
N GLU A 240 8.77 0.54 -9.45
CA GLU A 240 9.38 -0.66 -8.87
C GLU A 240 9.03 -1.91 -9.68
N MET A 241 7.75 -2.08 -10.05
CA MET A 241 7.30 -3.17 -10.93
C MET A 241 8.00 -3.13 -12.30
N ALA A 242 8.04 -1.97 -12.95
CA ALA A 242 8.65 -1.81 -14.28
C ALA A 242 10.15 -2.09 -14.25
N ALA A 243 10.87 -1.49 -13.29
CA ALA A 243 12.31 -1.62 -13.14
C ALA A 243 12.72 -3.05 -12.78
N GLY A 244 12.03 -3.67 -11.81
CA GLY A 244 12.27 -5.05 -11.40
C GLY A 244 11.99 -6.08 -12.50
N SER A 245 11.09 -5.74 -13.43
CA SER A 245 10.72 -6.61 -14.57
C SER A 245 11.50 -6.33 -15.87
N GLY A 246 12.24 -5.21 -15.95
CA GLY A 246 12.95 -4.79 -17.16
C GLY A 246 12.02 -4.38 -18.30
N VAL A 247 10.87 -3.80 -18.00
CA VAL A 247 9.81 -3.41 -18.94
C VAL A 247 9.43 -1.95 -18.74
N ALA A 248 8.52 -1.44 -19.59
CA ALA A 248 7.85 -0.17 -19.37
C ALA A 248 6.34 -0.38 -19.17
N LEU A 249 5.72 0.50 -18.38
CA LEU A 249 4.29 0.52 -18.16
C LEU A 249 3.68 1.74 -18.85
N GLU A 250 2.64 1.52 -19.66
CA GLU A 250 1.83 2.54 -20.29
C GLU A 250 0.48 2.59 -19.56
N ILE A 251 0.20 3.70 -18.89
CA ILE A 251 -0.97 3.87 -18.02
C ILE A 251 -1.86 4.97 -18.58
N ASP A 252 -3.14 4.68 -18.78
CA ASP A 252 -4.15 5.63 -19.23
C ASP A 252 -4.67 6.46 -18.03
N SER A 253 -4.32 7.74 -18.00
CA SER A 253 -4.69 8.68 -16.93
C SER A 253 -6.20 8.79 -16.69
N ASN A 254 -7.01 8.53 -17.74
CA ASN A 254 -8.47 8.61 -17.65
C ASN A 254 -9.10 7.35 -17.02
N LYS A 255 -8.35 6.26 -16.93
CA LYS A 255 -8.81 4.99 -16.38
C LYS A 255 -8.37 4.77 -14.92
N ILE A 256 -7.49 5.61 -14.40
CA ILE A 256 -7.09 5.53 -13.00
C ILE A 256 -8.26 5.96 -12.13
N PRO A 257 -8.82 5.08 -11.28
CA PRO A 257 -9.89 5.45 -10.37
C PRO A 257 -9.34 6.37 -9.28
N ILE A 258 -9.97 7.52 -9.09
CA ILE A 258 -9.60 8.53 -8.11
C ILE A 258 -10.79 8.75 -7.18
N MET A 259 -10.54 8.80 -5.87
CA MET A 259 -11.59 9.06 -4.86
C MET A 259 -12.23 10.43 -5.08
N ASN A 260 -13.48 10.55 -4.66
CA ASN A 260 -14.21 11.80 -4.75
C ASN A 260 -13.47 12.96 -4.06
N LYS A 261 -13.64 14.19 -4.57
CA LYS A 261 -13.04 15.43 -4.08
C LYS A 261 -11.50 15.54 -4.20
N VAL A 262 -10.76 14.45 -4.48
CA VAL A 262 -9.29 14.47 -4.48
C VAL A 262 -8.74 15.56 -5.39
N LYS A 263 -9.20 15.65 -6.65
CA LYS A 263 -8.69 16.66 -7.60
C LYS A 263 -9.00 18.09 -7.15
N ASP A 264 -10.13 18.32 -6.49
CA ASP A 264 -10.47 19.66 -5.98
C ASP A 264 -9.62 20.00 -4.75
N LEU A 265 -9.39 19.03 -3.86
CA LEU A 265 -8.51 19.21 -2.71
C LEU A 265 -7.04 19.45 -3.12
N VAL A 266 -6.57 18.81 -4.21
CA VAL A 266 -5.23 19.09 -4.76
C VAL A 266 -5.11 20.53 -5.27
N LYS A 267 -6.15 21.10 -5.91
CA LYS A 267 -6.19 22.52 -6.30
C LYS A 267 -6.10 23.46 -5.10
N GLU A 268 -6.65 23.03 -3.95
CA GLU A 268 -6.59 23.75 -2.67
C GLU A 268 -5.31 23.42 -1.86
N TYR A 269 -4.30 22.83 -2.50
CA TYR A 269 -3.01 22.45 -1.91
C TYR A 269 -3.09 21.48 -0.73
N CYS A 270 -4.14 20.68 -0.62
CA CYS A 270 -4.26 19.62 0.38
C CYS A 270 -3.43 18.38 0.02
N LEU A 271 -2.18 18.55 -0.42
CA LEU A 271 -1.26 17.46 -0.70
C LEU A 271 -0.32 17.20 0.48
N PRO A 272 -0.08 15.93 0.84
CA PRO A 272 0.94 15.60 1.82
C PRO A 272 2.35 15.89 1.26
N SER A 273 3.29 16.26 2.14
CA SER A 273 4.69 16.50 1.75
C SER A 273 5.33 15.30 1.06
N GLY A 274 4.86 14.09 1.36
CA GLY A 274 5.29 12.86 0.69
C GLY A 274 5.03 12.85 -0.82
N ALA A 275 3.95 13.48 -1.29
CA ALA A 275 3.66 13.57 -2.72
C ALA A 275 4.74 14.35 -3.48
N TYR A 276 5.18 15.48 -2.94
CA TYR A 276 6.27 16.27 -3.53
C TYR A 276 7.62 15.56 -3.47
N SER A 277 7.86 14.79 -2.39
CA SER A 277 9.06 13.97 -2.27
C SER A 277 9.08 12.85 -3.30
N ASN A 278 7.94 12.18 -3.51
CA ASN A 278 7.76 11.15 -4.52
C ASN A 278 7.94 11.72 -5.93
N GLU A 279 7.30 12.86 -6.23
CA GLU A 279 7.47 13.54 -7.51
C GLU A 279 8.96 13.81 -7.79
N LYS A 280 9.65 14.50 -6.87
CA LYS A 280 11.08 14.83 -7.00
C LYS A 280 11.95 13.60 -7.23
N HIS A 281 11.63 12.47 -6.59
CA HIS A 281 12.41 11.24 -6.72
C HIS A 281 12.14 10.54 -8.05
N PHE A 282 10.84 10.40 -8.43
CA PHE A 282 10.43 9.55 -9.55
C PHE A 282 10.27 10.28 -10.89
N GLU A 283 10.23 11.63 -10.95
CA GLU A 283 9.99 12.41 -12.19
C GLU A 283 10.95 12.06 -13.34
N LYS A 284 12.18 11.65 -13.03
CA LYS A 284 13.18 11.27 -14.03
C LYS A 284 12.83 9.98 -14.77
N TRP A 285 11.98 9.11 -14.20
CA TRP A 285 11.58 7.82 -14.77
C TRP A 285 10.16 7.78 -15.32
N VAL A 286 9.43 8.90 -15.23
CA VAL A 286 8.05 8.99 -15.73
C VAL A 286 7.94 10.03 -16.84
N SER A 287 7.17 9.72 -17.89
CA SER A 287 6.73 10.67 -18.91
C SER A 287 5.23 10.88 -18.81
N PHE A 288 4.80 12.11 -18.98
CA PHE A 288 3.39 12.50 -19.00
C PHE A 288 3.03 13.07 -20.37
N SER A 289 1.85 12.67 -20.88
CA SER A 289 1.27 13.33 -22.04
C SER A 289 1.03 14.82 -21.76
N GLU A 290 1.25 15.67 -22.74
CA GLU A 290 1.02 17.14 -22.63
C GLU A 290 -0.43 17.52 -22.28
N LYS A 291 -1.37 16.57 -22.41
CA LYS A 291 -2.79 16.77 -22.08
C LYS A 291 -3.10 16.62 -20.58
N ILE A 292 -2.15 16.11 -19.80
CA ILE A 292 -2.35 15.84 -18.37
C ILE A 292 -2.00 17.11 -17.59
N ASP A 293 -2.98 17.63 -16.87
CA ASP A 293 -2.81 18.79 -16.01
C ASP A 293 -1.99 18.47 -14.74
N ASP A 294 -1.44 19.52 -14.11
CA ASP A 294 -0.60 19.39 -12.92
C ASP A 294 -1.35 18.77 -11.73
N VAL A 295 -2.64 19.00 -11.58
CA VAL A 295 -3.49 18.44 -10.52
C VAL A 295 -3.54 16.93 -10.66
N THR A 296 -3.83 16.44 -11.86
CA THR A 296 -3.86 15.02 -12.18
C THR A 296 -2.48 14.40 -12.01
N ARG A 297 -1.42 15.07 -12.50
CA ARG A 297 -0.03 14.63 -12.35
C ARG A 297 0.35 14.44 -10.89
N LEU A 298 0.11 15.45 -10.03
CA LEU A 298 0.43 15.40 -8.60
C LEU A 298 -0.36 14.33 -7.85
N THR A 299 -1.61 14.08 -8.26
CA THR A 299 -2.44 13.03 -7.66
C THR A 299 -1.81 11.63 -7.80
N PHE A 300 -1.05 11.38 -8.86
CA PHE A 300 -0.43 10.06 -9.08
C PHE A 300 0.82 9.82 -8.22
N PHE A 301 1.39 10.87 -7.64
CA PHE A 301 2.46 10.78 -6.65
C PHE A 301 1.97 10.77 -5.19
N ASP A 302 0.64 10.90 -4.98
CA ASP A 302 0.04 10.91 -3.65
C ASP A 302 0.33 9.61 -2.90
N PRO A 303 1.00 9.65 -1.71
CA PRO A 303 1.20 8.47 -0.88
C PRO A 303 -0.14 7.85 -0.49
N GLN A 304 -0.30 6.56 -0.71
CA GLN A 304 -1.50 5.85 -0.29
C GLN A 304 -1.28 5.17 1.05
N THR A 305 -2.31 5.14 1.88
CA THR A 305 -2.40 4.27 3.06
C THR A 305 -3.40 3.17 2.75
N SER A 306 -2.98 1.92 2.86
CA SER A 306 -3.81 0.75 2.55
C SER A 306 -4.46 0.82 1.16
N GLY A 307 -3.66 1.16 0.15
CA GLY A 307 -4.12 1.24 -1.24
C GLY A 307 -4.46 -0.12 -1.84
N GLY A 308 -4.80 -0.11 -3.13
CA GLY A 308 -5.13 -1.31 -3.88
C GLY A 308 -3.91 -2.06 -4.38
N LEU A 309 -4.13 -3.25 -4.91
CA LEU A 309 -3.13 -4.01 -5.65
C LEU A 309 -3.00 -3.44 -7.07
N LEU A 310 -1.76 -3.32 -7.55
CA LEU A 310 -1.42 -3.16 -8.95
C LEU A 310 -1.00 -4.53 -9.47
N ILE A 311 -1.80 -5.10 -10.35
CA ILE A 311 -1.64 -6.46 -10.84
C ILE A 311 -1.29 -6.45 -12.32
N SER A 312 -0.18 -7.11 -12.71
CA SER A 312 0.16 -7.40 -14.11
C SER A 312 -0.28 -8.81 -14.46
N VAL A 313 -1.17 -8.93 -15.44
CA VAL A 313 -1.78 -10.20 -15.86
C VAL A 313 -1.81 -10.34 -17.37
N ASN A 314 -1.65 -11.57 -17.86
CA ASN A 314 -1.80 -11.86 -19.30
C ASN A 314 -3.15 -11.32 -19.81
N LYS A 315 -3.11 -10.62 -20.95
CA LYS A 315 -4.30 -9.98 -21.57
C LYS A 315 -5.49 -10.93 -21.76
N ASP A 316 -5.22 -12.21 -22.06
CA ASP A 316 -6.28 -13.20 -22.31
C ASP A 316 -7.00 -13.63 -21.02
N ARG A 317 -6.45 -13.28 -19.84
CA ARG A 317 -7.01 -13.58 -18.52
C ARG A 317 -7.47 -12.32 -17.76
N ALA A 318 -7.20 -11.12 -18.32
CA ALA A 318 -7.46 -9.85 -17.65
C ALA A 318 -8.95 -9.61 -17.37
N ASP A 319 -9.82 -9.85 -18.38
CA ASP A 319 -11.27 -9.65 -18.24
C ASP A 319 -11.87 -10.63 -17.22
N GLU A 320 -11.40 -11.88 -17.18
CA GLU A 320 -11.82 -12.88 -16.21
C GLU A 320 -11.42 -12.45 -14.79
N LEU A 321 -10.17 -12.01 -14.60
CA LEU A 321 -9.69 -11.55 -13.31
C LEU A 321 -10.45 -10.32 -12.83
N LEU A 322 -10.60 -9.31 -13.69
CA LEU A 322 -11.35 -8.09 -13.39
C LEU A 322 -12.79 -8.39 -12.99
N LYS A 323 -13.47 -9.24 -13.77
CA LYS A 323 -14.84 -9.65 -13.47
C LYS A 323 -14.94 -10.35 -12.12
N ASN A 324 -14.05 -11.33 -11.85
CA ASN A 324 -14.09 -12.09 -10.61
C ASN A 324 -13.85 -11.20 -9.38
N ILE A 325 -12.92 -10.24 -9.45
CA ILE A 325 -12.70 -9.26 -8.39
C ILE A 325 -13.96 -8.41 -8.21
N ASN A 326 -14.51 -7.85 -9.29
CA ASN A 326 -15.64 -6.94 -9.24
C ASN A 326 -16.98 -7.58 -8.84
N ASP A 327 -17.15 -8.88 -9.09
CA ASP A 327 -18.32 -9.63 -8.63
C ASP A 327 -18.32 -9.86 -7.12
N ARG A 328 -17.13 -9.86 -6.49
CA ARG A 328 -16.95 -10.16 -5.05
C ARG A 328 -16.67 -8.91 -4.20
N SER A 329 -16.13 -7.85 -4.80
CA SER A 329 -15.74 -6.62 -4.10
C SER A 329 -16.78 -5.51 -4.29
N GLU A 330 -17.04 -4.75 -3.22
CA GLU A 330 -17.80 -3.51 -3.30
C GLU A 330 -17.00 -2.40 -3.99
N ILE A 331 -15.68 -2.36 -3.74
CA ILE A 331 -14.75 -1.43 -4.40
C ILE A 331 -14.36 -2.03 -5.74
N LYS A 332 -14.57 -1.26 -6.81
CA LYS A 332 -14.37 -1.73 -8.17
C LYS A 332 -12.91 -1.57 -8.61
N ALA A 333 -12.37 -2.65 -9.15
CA ALA A 333 -11.10 -2.68 -9.84
C ALA A 333 -11.27 -2.17 -11.28
N GLU A 334 -10.19 -1.60 -11.83
CA GLU A 334 -10.17 -1.06 -13.19
C GLU A 334 -8.91 -1.51 -13.94
N ILE A 335 -9.04 -1.73 -15.25
CA ILE A 335 -7.89 -1.86 -16.14
C ILE A 335 -7.37 -0.46 -16.42
N ILE A 336 -6.14 -0.18 -15.95
CA ILE A 336 -5.55 1.16 -16.03
C ILE A 336 -4.46 1.28 -17.11
N GLY A 337 -3.99 0.17 -17.67
CA GLY A 337 -2.87 0.24 -18.61
C GLY A 337 -2.40 -1.11 -19.10
N ARG A 338 -1.19 -1.11 -19.65
CA ARG A 338 -0.54 -2.31 -20.19
C ARG A 338 0.97 -2.26 -20.01
N VAL A 339 1.59 -3.41 -20.08
CA VAL A 339 3.05 -3.59 -20.10
C VAL A 339 3.56 -3.55 -21.52
N VAL A 340 4.56 -2.71 -21.77
CA VAL A 340 5.19 -2.52 -23.08
C VAL A 340 6.70 -2.72 -23.00
N GLU A 341 7.36 -2.84 -24.14
CA GLU A 341 8.80 -2.97 -24.20
C GLU A 341 9.50 -1.69 -23.72
N LEU A 342 10.48 -1.83 -22.82
CA LEU A 342 11.37 -0.74 -22.45
C LEU A 342 12.45 -0.58 -23.51
N ASN A 343 12.53 0.59 -24.14
CA ASN A 343 13.48 0.91 -25.19
C ASN A 343 13.97 2.37 -25.07
N GLU A 344 14.85 2.80 -25.95
CA GLU A 344 15.45 4.15 -25.93
C GLU A 344 14.42 5.30 -26.12
N ASN A 345 13.21 4.99 -26.60
CA ASN A 345 12.18 5.98 -26.92
C ASN A 345 11.13 6.17 -25.81
N ASN A 346 11.17 5.36 -24.74
CA ASN A 346 10.22 5.49 -23.63
C ASN A 346 10.91 5.45 -22.27
N LYS A 347 10.23 5.99 -21.28
CA LYS A 347 10.62 5.83 -19.87
C LYS A 347 9.97 4.58 -19.28
N PRO A 348 10.44 4.09 -18.10
CA PRO A 348 9.80 2.98 -17.40
C PRO A 348 8.30 3.19 -17.15
N ILE A 349 7.88 4.44 -16.92
CA ILE A 349 6.47 4.80 -16.72
C ILE A 349 6.05 5.84 -17.76
N ASN A 350 4.99 5.54 -18.50
CA ASN A 350 4.43 6.43 -19.50
C ASN A 350 2.94 6.65 -19.23
N ILE A 351 2.58 7.85 -18.80
CA ILE A 351 1.19 8.24 -18.54
C ILE A 351 0.62 8.92 -19.78
N ILE A 352 -0.44 8.33 -20.36
CA ILE A 352 -1.06 8.77 -21.61
C ILE A 352 -2.48 9.30 -21.40
#